data_744aec1cfb4f94874795b5a1851836a3
#
_entry.id   744aec1cfb4f94874795b5a1851836a3
#
_cell.length_a   1.000
_cell.length_b   1.000
_cell.length_c   1.000
_cell.angle_alpha   90.00
_cell.angle_beta   90.00
_cell.angle_gamma   90.00
#
_symmetry.space_group_name_H-M   'P 1'
#
loop_
_entity.id
_entity.type
_entity.pdbx_description
1 polymer ?
#
loop_
_entity_poly.entity_id
_entity_poly.type
_entity_poly.pdbx_seq_one_letter_code
_entity_poly.pdbx_strand_id
1 'polypeptide(L)'
;RAILLGNLAQQHPDYSLLEQLSGELATMTGASAGTVGEAANSVGGYIAKACPQQGGRDAARLFAEPRKAYVLFGCEPSLDVANPAQALRALNAAEMVVQFATFKDADALAYADVLLPLAPYTETSGTFVNGEGRAQSFVGVVRPTGQSRPGWKLLRVLGNLLNVEGFDYMSSEEVRNEILGAEGTLPEGVLARMLPVTAAVPTPVQGSGLQRIADVPIYFADALVRRAPSLQKTRDAQVPVA
;
A
#
# COMPACT_ATOMS: atom_id res chain seq x y z
N ARG A 1 27.27 11.72 -1.99
CA ARG A 1 26.16 12.68 -2.06
C ARG A 1 24.89 11.89 -2.38
N ALA A 2 23.74 12.30 -1.83
CA ALA A 2 22.45 11.67 -2.08
C ALA A 2 21.37 12.74 -2.29
N ILE A 3 20.38 12.40 -3.15
CA ILE A 3 19.16 13.18 -3.39
C ILE A 3 18.02 12.22 -3.01
N LEU A 4 17.27 12.55 -1.97
CA LEU A 4 16.21 11.68 -1.46
C LEU A 4 14.87 12.41 -1.52
N LEU A 5 13.89 11.79 -2.14
CA LEU A 5 12.51 12.25 -2.20
C LEU A 5 11.73 11.65 -1.02
N GLY A 6 11.16 12.51 -0.19
CA GLY A 6 10.33 12.12 0.96
C GLY A 6 8.84 12.07 0.63
N ASN A 7 8.00 11.87 1.67
CA ASN A 7 6.54 11.68 1.55
C ASN A 7 5.84 12.83 0.82
N LEU A 8 6.17 14.07 1.10
CA LEU A 8 5.54 15.23 0.45
C LEU A 8 5.77 15.23 -1.07
N ALA A 9 6.97 14.81 -1.51
CA ALA A 9 7.25 14.67 -2.93
C ALA A 9 6.43 13.51 -3.55
N GLN A 10 6.31 12.38 -2.84
CA GLN A 10 5.55 11.22 -3.32
C GLN A 10 4.05 11.49 -3.45
N GLN A 11 3.52 12.39 -2.62
CA GLN A 11 2.11 12.82 -2.68
C GLN A 11 1.85 13.95 -3.69
N HIS A 12 2.90 14.49 -4.33
CA HIS A 12 2.76 15.54 -5.32
C HIS A 12 2.15 14.99 -6.63
N PRO A 13 1.22 15.71 -7.27
CA PRO A 13 0.64 15.27 -8.55
C PRO A 13 1.67 14.97 -9.64
N ASP A 14 2.77 15.72 -9.66
CA ASP A 14 3.88 15.56 -10.61
C ASP A 14 5.03 14.71 -10.02
N TYR A 15 4.74 13.74 -9.14
CA TYR A 15 5.78 12.91 -8.52
C TYR A 15 6.72 12.26 -9.55
N SER A 16 6.16 11.72 -10.63
CA SER A 16 6.95 11.07 -11.69
C SER A 16 7.97 12.04 -12.33
N LEU A 17 7.60 13.31 -12.48
CA LEU A 17 8.52 14.34 -12.97
C LEU A 17 9.60 14.67 -11.93
N LEU A 18 9.23 14.79 -10.66
CA LEU A 18 10.19 15.02 -9.57
C LEU A 18 11.20 13.88 -9.46
N GLU A 19 10.75 12.63 -9.64
CA GLU A 19 11.61 11.45 -9.63
C GLU A 19 12.58 11.48 -10.82
N GLN A 20 12.10 11.77 -12.02
CA GLN A 20 12.95 11.93 -13.21
C GLN A 20 14.00 13.03 -13.03
N LEU A 21 13.59 14.23 -12.61
CA LEU A 21 14.50 15.37 -12.40
C LEU A 21 15.53 15.07 -11.32
N SER A 22 15.16 14.36 -10.25
CA SER A 22 16.09 13.95 -9.20
C SER A 22 17.15 12.96 -9.74
N GLY A 23 16.76 12.05 -10.62
CA GLY A 23 17.66 11.11 -11.29
C GLY A 23 18.63 11.81 -12.26
N GLU A 24 18.14 12.76 -13.06
CA GLU A 24 18.96 13.57 -13.96
C GLU A 24 19.98 14.42 -13.15
N LEU A 25 19.53 15.09 -12.10
CA LEU A 25 20.40 15.87 -11.23
C LEU A 25 21.45 14.99 -10.54
N ALA A 26 21.09 13.80 -10.11
CA ALA A 26 22.01 12.82 -9.55
C ALA A 26 23.10 12.44 -10.56
N THR A 27 22.71 12.17 -11.78
CA THR A 27 23.64 11.86 -12.89
C THR A 27 24.61 13.01 -13.14
N MET A 28 24.11 14.25 -13.20
CA MET A 28 24.93 15.46 -13.44
C MET A 28 25.92 15.74 -12.30
N THR A 29 25.57 15.38 -11.06
CA THR A 29 26.35 15.73 -9.85
C THR A 29 27.17 14.55 -9.30
N GLY A 30 27.06 13.36 -9.88
CA GLY A 30 27.64 12.15 -9.35
C GLY A 30 27.05 11.73 -7.99
N ALA A 31 25.79 12.08 -7.73
CA ALA A 31 25.05 11.67 -6.55
C ALA A 31 24.24 10.41 -6.80
N SER A 32 23.73 9.79 -5.74
CA SER A 32 22.72 8.73 -5.82
C SER A 32 21.32 9.36 -5.62
N ALA A 33 20.36 9.02 -6.45
CA ALA A 33 18.96 9.37 -6.25
C ALA A 33 18.19 8.20 -5.64
N GLY A 34 17.19 8.51 -4.85
CA GLY A 34 16.31 7.51 -4.25
C GLY A 34 15.08 8.12 -3.59
N THR A 35 14.17 7.25 -3.20
CA THR A 35 12.93 7.64 -2.53
C THR A 35 12.88 7.01 -1.15
N VAL A 36 12.49 7.80 -0.15
CA VAL A 36 12.22 7.30 1.20
C VAL A 36 10.74 6.93 1.25
N GLY A 37 10.46 5.64 1.12
CA GLY A 37 9.10 5.12 1.11
C GLY A 37 8.38 5.31 2.45
N GLU A 38 7.09 5.61 2.38
CA GLU A 38 6.25 5.83 3.57
C GLU A 38 5.97 4.52 4.33
N ALA A 39 5.69 3.44 3.60
CA ALA A 39 5.39 2.15 4.20
C ALA A 39 6.59 1.20 4.18
N ALA A 40 6.69 0.37 5.21
CA ALA A 40 7.81 -0.57 5.40
C ALA A 40 8.00 -1.56 4.25
N ASN A 41 6.97 -1.84 3.45
CA ASN A 41 7.02 -2.80 2.34
C ASN A 41 6.59 -2.21 0.98
N SER A 42 6.71 -0.91 0.78
CA SER A 42 6.39 -0.29 -0.52
C SER A 42 7.18 -0.92 -1.67
N VAL A 43 8.47 -1.14 -1.47
CA VAL A 43 9.33 -1.78 -2.47
C VAL A 43 8.89 -3.22 -2.74
N GLY A 44 8.59 -4.00 -1.71
CA GLY A 44 8.06 -5.35 -1.86
C GLY A 44 6.74 -5.40 -2.63
N GLY A 45 5.84 -4.45 -2.39
CA GLY A 45 4.59 -4.31 -3.13
C GLY A 45 4.82 -4.08 -4.63
N TYR A 46 5.73 -3.20 -5.00
CA TYR A 46 6.09 -2.97 -6.41
C TYR A 46 6.73 -4.19 -7.05
N ILE A 47 7.65 -4.86 -6.36
CA ILE A 47 8.31 -6.08 -6.86
C ILE A 47 7.27 -7.19 -7.09
N ALA A 48 6.33 -7.36 -6.16
CA ALA A 48 5.21 -8.29 -6.29
C ALA A 48 4.18 -7.85 -7.34
N LYS A 49 4.39 -6.71 -8.01
CA LYS A 49 3.44 -6.12 -8.97
C LYS A 49 2.04 -5.88 -8.36
N ALA A 50 1.97 -5.64 -7.04
CA ALA A 50 0.74 -5.28 -6.34
C ALA A 50 0.35 -3.81 -6.62
N CYS A 51 0.34 -3.44 -7.89
CA CYS A 51 -0.01 -2.13 -8.42
C CYS A 51 -0.74 -2.31 -9.75
N PRO A 52 -1.49 -1.31 -10.23
CA PRO A 52 -2.18 -1.42 -11.51
C PRO A 52 -1.23 -1.77 -12.64
N GLN A 53 -1.53 -2.86 -13.36
CA GLN A 53 -0.85 -3.27 -14.58
C GLN A 53 -1.62 -2.78 -15.79
N GLN A 54 -1.25 -3.21 -16.99
CA GLN A 54 -1.90 -2.84 -18.26
C GLN A 54 -3.43 -3.04 -18.18
N GLY A 55 -4.18 -1.97 -18.36
CA GLY A 55 -5.65 -1.97 -18.23
C GLY A 55 -6.17 -1.89 -16.78
N GLY A 56 -5.29 -1.97 -15.77
CA GLY A 56 -5.63 -1.79 -14.38
C GLY A 56 -5.92 -0.33 -14.04
N ARG A 57 -6.56 -0.12 -12.88
CA ARG A 57 -6.92 1.20 -12.37
C ARG A 57 -6.38 1.37 -10.96
N ASP A 58 -5.86 2.53 -10.66
CA ASP A 58 -5.51 2.94 -9.30
C ASP A 58 -6.77 3.22 -8.45
N ALA A 59 -6.58 3.38 -7.15
CA ALA A 59 -7.68 3.61 -6.22
C ALA A 59 -8.48 4.89 -6.56
N ALA A 60 -7.81 5.95 -7.01
CA ALA A 60 -8.47 7.20 -7.37
C ALA A 60 -9.45 6.99 -8.53
N ARG A 61 -9.02 6.29 -9.58
CA ARG A 61 -9.86 5.94 -10.72
C ARG A 61 -10.95 4.92 -10.38
N LEU A 62 -10.66 3.93 -9.52
CA LEU A 62 -11.65 2.96 -9.09
C LEU A 62 -12.83 3.63 -8.39
N PHE A 63 -12.60 4.69 -7.62
CA PHE A 63 -13.65 5.42 -6.92
C PHE A 63 -14.25 6.58 -7.75
N ALA A 64 -13.50 7.15 -8.70
CA ALA A 64 -14.02 8.16 -9.61
C ALA A 64 -14.94 7.55 -10.68
N GLU A 65 -14.64 6.33 -11.11
CA GLU A 65 -15.40 5.55 -12.08
C GLU A 65 -15.94 4.28 -11.40
N PRO A 66 -17.04 4.35 -10.64
CA PRO A 66 -17.49 3.27 -9.77
C PRO A 66 -17.62 1.93 -10.46
N ARG A 67 -17.29 0.88 -9.75
CA ARG A 67 -17.38 -0.51 -10.23
C ARG A 67 -18.61 -1.18 -9.63
N LYS A 68 -19.05 -2.26 -10.27
CA LYS A 68 -20.14 -3.09 -9.76
C LYS A 68 -19.76 -3.87 -8.50
N ALA A 69 -18.50 -4.28 -8.41
CA ALA A 69 -18.01 -5.01 -7.26
C ALA A 69 -16.62 -4.51 -6.83
N TYR A 70 -16.37 -4.58 -5.52
CA TYR A 70 -15.09 -4.25 -4.91
C TYR A 70 -14.62 -5.38 -3.99
N VAL A 71 -13.32 -5.63 -4.04
CA VAL A 71 -12.62 -6.44 -3.05
C VAL A 71 -11.62 -5.53 -2.35
N LEU A 72 -11.84 -5.28 -1.07
CA LEU A 72 -10.97 -4.44 -0.24
C LEU A 72 -10.11 -5.37 0.63
N PHE A 73 -8.80 -5.16 0.61
CA PHE A 73 -7.87 -6.02 1.33
C PHE A 73 -6.96 -5.23 2.25
N GLY A 74 -7.19 -5.35 3.56
CA GLY A 74 -6.36 -4.73 4.59
C GLY A 74 -6.39 -3.20 4.61
N CYS A 75 -7.41 -2.56 4.04
CA CYS A 75 -7.56 -1.11 4.05
C CYS A 75 -8.90 -0.68 4.65
N GLU A 76 -8.92 0.51 5.21
CA GLU A 76 -10.10 1.19 5.75
C GLU A 76 -10.35 2.45 4.91
N PRO A 77 -11.22 2.40 3.88
CA PRO A 77 -11.37 3.48 2.90
C PRO A 77 -11.74 4.84 3.49
N SER A 78 -12.40 4.87 4.65
CA SER A 78 -12.67 6.12 5.36
C SER A 78 -11.42 6.82 5.91
N LEU A 79 -10.31 6.09 6.06
CA LEU A 79 -9.07 6.56 6.69
C LEU A 79 -7.84 6.47 5.77
N ASP A 80 -7.82 5.51 4.84
CA ASP A 80 -6.63 5.14 4.07
C ASP A 80 -6.60 5.71 2.64
N VAL A 81 -7.67 6.41 2.19
CA VAL A 81 -7.70 6.96 0.84
C VAL A 81 -7.72 8.49 0.83
N ALA A 82 -7.21 9.09 -0.24
CA ALA A 82 -7.11 10.54 -0.37
C ALA A 82 -8.49 11.25 -0.38
N ASN A 83 -9.55 10.59 -0.89
CA ASN A 83 -10.91 11.12 -0.91
C ASN A 83 -11.91 10.13 -0.30
N PRO A 84 -12.02 10.07 1.03
CA PRO A 84 -12.90 9.14 1.73
C PRO A 84 -14.37 9.27 1.32
N ALA A 85 -14.86 10.49 1.15
CA ALA A 85 -16.26 10.73 0.77
C ALA A 85 -16.60 10.15 -0.60
N GLN A 86 -15.68 10.21 -1.56
CA GLN A 86 -15.85 9.62 -2.88
C GLN A 86 -15.80 8.09 -2.80
N ALA A 87 -14.88 7.53 -2.04
CA ALA A 87 -14.74 6.10 -1.84
C ALA A 87 -16.01 5.50 -1.22
N LEU A 88 -16.50 6.09 -0.12
CA LEU A 88 -17.71 5.61 0.54
C LEU A 88 -18.95 5.69 -0.35
N ARG A 89 -19.09 6.75 -1.17
CA ARG A 89 -20.17 6.82 -2.16
C ARG A 89 -20.09 5.69 -3.19
N ALA A 90 -18.90 5.42 -3.70
CA ALA A 90 -18.71 4.34 -4.68
C ALA A 90 -18.98 2.96 -4.10
N LEU A 91 -18.57 2.72 -2.86
CA LEU A 91 -18.78 1.45 -2.16
C LEU A 91 -20.26 1.22 -1.83
N ASN A 92 -20.97 2.27 -1.34
CA ASN A 92 -22.40 2.17 -1.05
C ASN A 92 -23.28 2.00 -2.31
N ALA A 93 -22.77 2.37 -3.48
CA ALA A 93 -23.47 2.21 -4.76
C ALA A 93 -23.13 0.90 -5.48
N ALA A 94 -22.18 0.12 -4.96
CA ALA A 94 -21.76 -1.13 -5.57
C ALA A 94 -22.82 -2.24 -5.40
N GLU A 95 -22.84 -3.18 -6.33
CA GLU A 95 -23.68 -4.39 -6.25
C GLU A 95 -23.13 -5.41 -5.25
N MET A 96 -21.81 -5.39 -4.99
CA MET A 96 -21.12 -6.29 -4.05
C MET A 96 -19.82 -5.69 -3.52
N VAL A 97 -19.63 -5.72 -2.21
CA VAL A 97 -18.39 -5.35 -1.56
C VAL A 97 -17.94 -6.45 -0.61
N VAL A 98 -16.77 -7.01 -0.89
CA VAL A 98 -16.09 -7.96 -0.01
C VAL A 98 -14.92 -7.25 0.64
N GLN A 99 -14.88 -7.22 1.97
CA GLN A 99 -13.78 -6.60 2.70
C GLN A 99 -13.07 -7.60 3.62
N PHE A 100 -11.75 -7.65 3.49
CA PHE A 100 -10.86 -8.32 4.42
C PHE A 100 -10.29 -7.28 5.37
N ALA A 101 -10.66 -7.34 6.65
CA ALA A 101 -10.28 -6.32 7.63
C ALA A 101 -9.82 -6.93 8.95
N THR A 102 -8.83 -6.29 9.57
CA THR A 102 -8.35 -6.66 10.91
C THR A 102 -9.34 -6.24 11.99
N PHE A 103 -10.03 -5.13 11.77
CA PHE A 103 -11.01 -4.59 12.70
C PHE A 103 -12.39 -4.48 12.05
N LYS A 104 -13.40 -4.73 12.86
CA LYS A 104 -14.79 -4.51 12.50
C LYS A 104 -15.15 -3.07 12.86
N ASP A 105 -15.20 -2.19 11.86
CA ASP A 105 -15.58 -0.80 12.08
C ASP A 105 -17.00 -0.50 11.58
N ALA A 106 -17.55 0.63 12.00
CA ALA A 106 -18.91 1.02 11.67
C ALA A 106 -19.10 1.33 10.18
N ASP A 107 -18.08 1.93 9.55
CA ASP A 107 -18.16 2.27 8.12
C ASP A 107 -18.17 1.02 7.26
N ALA A 108 -17.30 0.04 7.59
CA ALA A 108 -17.27 -1.25 6.90
C ALA A 108 -18.62 -1.98 6.97
N LEU A 109 -19.27 -1.92 8.12
CA LEU A 109 -20.60 -2.53 8.31
C LEU A 109 -21.70 -1.85 7.50
N ALA A 110 -21.50 -0.62 7.08
CA ALA A 110 -22.49 0.12 6.31
C ALA A 110 -22.49 -0.26 4.82
N TYR A 111 -21.34 -0.63 4.24
CA TYR A 111 -21.21 -0.87 2.81
C TYR A 111 -20.77 -2.31 2.44
N ALA A 112 -20.17 -3.07 3.37
CA ALA A 112 -19.67 -4.40 3.03
C ALA A 112 -20.78 -5.46 3.11
N ASP A 113 -20.98 -6.17 2.01
CA ASP A 113 -21.87 -7.35 1.97
C ASP A 113 -21.22 -8.55 2.67
N VAL A 114 -19.91 -8.66 2.56
CA VAL A 114 -19.11 -9.71 3.20
C VAL A 114 -17.91 -9.09 3.89
N LEU A 115 -17.81 -9.29 5.21
CA LEU A 115 -16.67 -8.85 6.01
C LEU A 115 -15.93 -10.07 6.56
N LEU A 116 -14.68 -10.26 6.11
CA LEU A 116 -13.85 -11.41 6.47
C LEU A 116 -12.71 -10.96 7.41
N PRO A 117 -12.48 -11.71 8.52
CA PRO A 117 -11.47 -11.34 9.51
C PRO A 117 -10.06 -11.63 9.01
N LEU A 118 -9.25 -10.58 8.88
CA LEU A 118 -7.86 -10.59 8.45
C LEU A 118 -6.93 -10.54 9.67
N ALA A 119 -5.99 -11.47 9.75
CA ALA A 119 -4.96 -11.44 10.78
C ALA A 119 -3.99 -10.26 10.55
N PRO A 120 -3.63 -9.49 11.61
CA PRO A 120 -2.63 -8.44 11.52
C PRO A 120 -1.24 -9.03 11.30
N TYR A 121 -0.25 -8.17 10.97
CA TYR A 121 1.13 -8.60 10.71
C TYR A 121 1.79 -9.33 11.90
N THR A 122 1.36 -9.06 13.12
CA THR A 122 1.83 -9.76 14.34
C THR A 122 1.38 -11.21 14.42
N GLU A 123 0.35 -11.59 13.70
CA GLU A 123 -0.30 -12.90 13.70
C GLU A 123 -0.07 -13.68 12.39
N THR A 124 0.79 -13.20 11.51
CA THR A 124 1.10 -13.82 10.22
C THR A 124 2.58 -13.87 9.96
N SER A 125 3.02 -14.78 9.09
CA SER A 125 4.33 -14.72 8.46
C SER A 125 4.28 -13.89 7.19
N GLY A 126 5.43 -13.34 6.79
CA GLY A 126 5.55 -12.54 5.58
C GLY A 126 6.99 -12.16 5.28
N THR A 127 7.17 -11.34 4.24
CA THR A 127 8.47 -10.79 3.85
C THR A 127 8.31 -9.34 3.46
N PHE A 128 9.14 -8.47 4.04
CA PHE A 128 9.24 -7.08 3.67
C PHE A 128 10.52 -6.84 2.88
N VAL A 129 10.45 -5.95 1.90
CA VAL A 129 11.62 -5.47 1.16
C VAL A 129 11.77 -3.98 1.43
N ASN A 130 12.89 -3.59 2.02
CA ASN A 130 13.18 -2.19 2.36
C ASN A 130 13.64 -1.37 1.14
N GLY A 131 13.86 -0.06 1.34
CA GLY A 131 14.31 0.86 0.29
C GLY A 131 15.67 0.54 -0.31
N GLU A 132 16.50 -0.26 0.36
CA GLU A 132 17.78 -0.75 -0.16
C GLU A 132 17.65 -2.07 -0.94
N GLY A 133 16.44 -2.63 -1.04
CA GLY A 133 16.21 -3.92 -1.70
C GLY A 133 16.49 -5.13 -0.83
N ARG A 134 16.67 -4.96 0.48
CA ARG A 134 16.90 -6.08 1.39
C ARG A 134 15.57 -6.76 1.73
N ALA A 135 15.43 -8.01 1.35
CA ALA A 135 14.30 -8.85 1.74
C ALA A 135 14.51 -9.40 3.15
N GLN A 136 13.53 -9.21 4.02
CA GLN A 136 13.54 -9.62 5.41
C GLN A 136 12.24 -10.35 5.73
N SER A 137 12.35 -11.65 5.99
CA SER A 137 11.21 -12.48 6.36
C SER A 137 10.96 -12.42 7.86
N PHE A 138 9.70 -12.55 8.26
CA PHE A 138 9.27 -12.61 9.66
C PHE A 138 8.21 -13.69 9.84
N VAL A 139 8.04 -14.11 11.08
CA VAL A 139 7.00 -15.06 11.49
C VAL A 139 6.03 -14.39 12.44
N GLY A 140 4.79 -14.87 12.48
CA GLY A 140 3.81 -14.38 13.45
C GLY A 140 4.27 -14.66 14.88
N VAL A 141 4.17 -13.65 15.73
CA VAL A 141 4.56 -13.74 17.15
C VAL A 141 3.54 -14.56 17.95
N VAL A 142 2.27 -14.45 17.57
CA VAL A 142 1.14 -15.16 18.19
C VAL A 142 0.27 -15.80 17.10
N ARG A 143 -0.56 -16.74 17.51
CA ARG A 143 -1.55 -17.36 16.60
C ARG A 143 -2.66 -16.37 16.29
N PRO A 144 -3.25 -16.42 15.07
CA PRO A 144 -4.41 -15.61 14.72
C PRO A 144 -5.54 -15.76 15.72
N THR A 145 -6.11 -14.63 16.13
CA THR A 145 -7.16 -14.57 17.14
C THR A 145 -8.52 -14.96 16.53
N GLY A 146 -9.25 -15.83 17.21
CA GLY A 146 -10.61 -16.21 16.82
C GLY A 146 -10.67 -16.84 15.42
N GLN A 147 -11.46 -16.24 14.52
CA GLN A 147 -11.64 -16.70 13.14
C GLN A 147 -10.70 -16.01 12.14
N SER A 148 -9.85 -15.07 12.59
CA SER A 148 -8.93 -14.38 11.70
C SER A 148 -7.94 -15.34 11.05
N ARG A 149 -7.52 -15.02 9.86
CA ARG A 149 -6.56 -15.83 9.09
C ARG A 149 -5.53 -14.94 8.42
N PRO A 150 -4.29 -15.43 8.23
CA PRO A 150 -3.27 -14.76 7.43
C PRO A 150 -3.79 -14.43 6.03
N GLY A 151 -3.49 -13.21 5.56
CA GLY A 151 -4.01 -12.71 4.30
C GLY A 151 -3.68 -13.58 3.10
N TRP A 152 -2.44 -14.11 3.02
CA TRP A 152 -2.05 -15.00 1.94
C TRP A 152 -2.87 -16.30 1.90
N LYS A 153 -3.31 -16.83 3.06
CA LYS A 153 -4.19 -18.00 3.13
C LYS A 153 -5.60 -17.69 2.65
N LEU A 154 -6.11 -16.50 2.97
CA LEU A 154 -7.43 -16.06 2.50
C LEU A 154 -7.42 -15.91 0.98
N LEU A 155 -6.39 -15.26 0.42
CA LEU A 155 -6.26 -15.10 -1.03
C LEU A 155 -6.06 -16.45 -1.74
N ARG A 156 -5.27 -17.36 -1.16
CA ARG A 156 -5.11 -18.72 -1.67
C ARG A 156 -6.44 -19.43 -1.78
N VAL A 157 -7.23 -19.45 -0.71
CA VAL A 157 -8.55 -20.10 -0.71
C VAL A 157 -9.48 -19.44 -1.71
N LEU A 158 -9.49 -18.12 -1.79
CA LEU A 158 -10.29 -17.39 -2.78
C LEU A 158 -9.89 -17.74 -4.21
N GLY A 159 -8.58 -17.79 -4.50
CA GLY A 159 -8.08 -18.21 -5.82
C GLY A 159 -8.53 -19.61 -6.20
N ASN A 160 -8.42 -20.57 -5.27
CA ASN A 160 -8.87 -21.95 -5.49
C ASN A 160 -10.39 -22.03 -5.71
N LEU A 161 -11.20 -21.30 -4.94
CA LEU A 161 -12.65 -21.27 -5.12
C LEU A 161 -13.07 -20.65 -6.46
N LEU A 162 -12.27 -19.73 -6.98
CA LEU A 162 -12.48 -19.11 -8.29
C LEU A 162 -11.85 -19.90 -9.45
N ASN A 163 -11.24 -21.06 -9.18
CA ASN A 163 -10.51 -21.89 -10.13
C ASN A 163 -9.40 -21.13 -10.86
N VAL A 164 -8.69 -20.24 -10.15
CA VAL A 164 -7.51 -19.56 -10.66
C VAL A 164 -6.29 -20.46 -10.46
N GLU A 165 -5.53 -20.70 -11.51
CA GLU A 165 -4.30 -21.51 -11.45
C GLU A 165 -3.22 -20.81 -10.61
N GLY A 166 -2.34 -21.61 -9.97
CA GLY A 166 -1.17 -21.11 -9.23
C GLY A 166 -1.46 -20.68 -7.78
N PHE A 167 -2.57 -21.10 -7.18
CA PHE A 167 -2.93 -20.80 -5.79
C PHE A 167 -2.77 -22.00 -4.83
N ASP A 168 -1.84 -22.93 -5.11
CA ASP A 168 -1.65 -24.16 -4.31
C ASP A 168 -0.56 -24.05 -3.24
N TYR A 169 -0.20 -22.82 -2.81
CA TYR A 169 0.82 -22.59 -1.81
C TYR A 169 0.51 -23.23 -0.46
N MET A 170 1.51 -23.87 0.14
CA MET A 170 1.43 -24.46 1.47
C MET A 170 2.04 -23.56 2.54
N SER A 171 2.90 -22.60 2.15
CA SER A 171 3.60 -21.71 3.07
C SER A 171 3.77 -20.30 2.50
N SER A 172 4.05 -19.33 3.36
CA SER A 172 4.39 -17.95 2.96
C SER A 172 5.76 -17.88 2.27
N GLU A 173 6.63 -18.85 2.55
CA GLU A 173 7.93 -19.01 1.93
C GLU A 173 7.80 -19.39 0.46
N GLU A 174 6.85 -20.25 0.12
CA GLU A 174 6.55 -20.57 -1.28
C GLU A 174 6.09 -19.34 -2.06
N VAL A 175 5.17 -18.55 -1.49
CA VAL A 175 4.73 -17.28 -2.10
C VAL A 175 5.90 -16.31 -2.28
N ARG A 176 6.77 -16.17 -1.26
CA ARG A 176 7.98 -15.37 -1.35
C ARG A 176 8.91 -15.86 -2.47
N ASN A 177 9.14 -17.18 -2.53
CA ASN A 177 10.09 -17.77 -3.47
C ASN A 177 9.63 -17.64 -4.92
N GLU A 178 8.34 -17.58 -5.18
CA GLU A 178 7.82 -17.28 -6.51
C GLU A 178 8.19 -15.84 -6.95
N ILE A 179 8.17 -14.88 -6.02
CA ILE A 179 8.45 -13.47 -6.32
C ILE A 179 9.96 -13.19 -6.36
N LEU A 180 10.70 -13.73 -5.39
CA LEU A 180 12.11 -13.40 -5.16
C LEU A 180 13.10 -14.48 -5.64
N GLY A 181 12.60 -15.61 -6.11
CA GLY A 181 13.40 -16.81 -6.41
C GLY A 181 13.67 -17.65 -5.15
N ALA A 182 14.19 -18.86 -5.37
CA ALA A 182 14.37 -19.88 -4.32
C ALA A 182 15.27 -19.44 -3.15
N GLU A 183 16.20 -18.53 -3.38
CA GLU A 183 17.07 -17.98 -2.35
C GLU A 183 16.42 -16.85 -1.54
N GLY A 184 15.24 -16.38 -1.94
CA GLY A 184 14.53 -15.29 -1.27
C GLY A 184 15.26 -13.94 -1.36
N THR A 185 16.13 -13.78 -2.36
CA THR A 185 16.91 -12.57 -2.61
C THR A 185 16.48 -11.94 -3.92
N LEU A 186 16.52 -10.61 -3.98
CA LEU A 186 16.24 -9.91 -5.23
C LEU A 186 17.34 -10.18 -6.26
N PRO A 187 16.95 -10.47 -7.51
CA PRO A 187 17.91 -10.49 -8.61
C PRO A 187 18.61 -9.14 -8.74
N GLU A 188 19.90 -9.17 -9.07
CA GLU A 188 20.68 -7.95 -9.26
C GLU A 188 20.03 -7.03 -10.30
N GLY A 189 19.98 -5.73 -10.00
CA GLY A 189 19.44 -4.71 -10.89
C GLY A 189 17.90 -4.65 -10.96
N VAL A 190 17.16 -5.42 -10.14
CA VAL A 190 15.67 -5.33 -10.12
C VAL A 190 15.22 -3.94 -9.70
N LEU A 191 15.83 -3.33 -8.70
CA LEU A 191 15.49 -1.97 -8.26
C LEU A 191 15.81 -0.92 -9.32
N ALA A 192 16.92 -1.08 -10.04
CA ALA A 192 17.30 -0.17 -11.13
C ALA A 192 16.36 -0.24 -12.35
N ARG A 193 15.66 -1.36 -12.52
CA ARG A 193 14.69 -1.54 -13.62
C ARG A 193 13.31 -0.97 -13.32
N MET A 194 13.06 -0.55 -12.09
CA MET A 194 11.76 0.01 -11.69
C MET A 194 11.57 1.47 -12.12
N LEU A 195 12.53 2.05 -12.84
CA LEU A 195 12.57 3.46 -13.22
C LEU A 195 12.66 3.72 -14.74
N PRO A 196 11.70 3.35 -15.56
CA PRO A 196 11.47 4.13 -16.77
C PRO A 196 10.29 5.06 -16.55
N VAL A 197 10.55 6.25 -16.06
CA VAL A 197 9.52 7.29 -16.03
C VAL A 197 9.44 7.90 -17.43
N THR A 198 8.31 7.73 -18.10
CA THR A 198 8.00 8.51 -19.29
C THR A 198 7.81 9.95 -18.83
N ALA A 199 8.56 10.89 -19.41
CA ALA A 199 8.48 12.30 -19.06
C ALA A 199 7.02 12.78 -18.98
N ALA A 200 6.57 13.09 -17.77
CA ALA A 200 5.27 13.70 -17.56
C ALA A 200 5.39 15.20 -17.86
N VAL A 201 4.40 15.75 -18.54
CA VAL A 201 4.29 17.20 -18.68
C VAL A 201 3.85 17.78 -17.35
N PRO A 202 4.52 18.81 -16.81
CA PRO A 202 4.12 19.40 -15.52
C PRO A 202 2.65 19.82 -15.55
N THR A 203 1.92 19.48 -14.50
CA THR A 203 0.56 19.97 -14.33
C THR A 203 0.62 21.45 -13.95
N PRO A 204 -0.01 22.36 -14.73
CA PRO A 204 -0.01 23.77 -14.36
C PRO A 204 -0.63 23.97 -12.98
N VAL A 205 0.09 24.60 -12.06
CA VAL A 205 -0.44 25.00 -10.76
C VAL A 205 -1.52 26.06 -10.98
N GLN A 206 -2.78 25.63 -10.97
CA GLN A 206 -3.91 26.56 -11.05
C GLN A 206 -4.34 26.92 -9.63
N GLY A 207 -4.21 28.21 -9.28
CA GLY A 207 -4.83 28.78 -8.11
C GLY A 207 -3.94 29.71 -7.29
N SER A 208 -4.44 30.94 -7.07
CA SER A 208 -3.90 31.91 -6.12
C SER A 208 -4.60 31.73 -4.76
N GLY A 209 -4.35 30.63 -4.07
CA GLY A 209 -4.96 30.36 -2.77
C GLY A 209 -4.10 29.47 -1.89
N LEU A 210 -4.50 29.33 -0.63
CA LEU A 210 -3.89 28.39 0.29
C LEU A 210 -4.12 26.97 -0.22
N GLN A 211 -3.06 26.21 -0.39
CA GLN A 211 -3.12 24.79 -0.71
C GLN A 211 -2.96 23.98 0.59
N ARG A 212 -3.85 23.00 0.78
CA ARG A 212 -3.71 22.07 1.89
C ARG A 212 -2.56 21.12 1.59
N ILE A 213 -1.53 21.14 2.43
CA ILE A 213 -0.50 20.11 2.50
C ILE A 213 -0.81 19.31 3.76
N ALA A 214 -1.07 18.03 3.60
CA ALA A 214 -1.38 17.15 4.73
C ALA A 214 -0.43 15.95 4.70
N ASP A 215 0.24 15.72 5.81
CA ASP A 215 0.96 14.47 6.06
C ASP A 215 0.11 13.59 6.98
N VAL A 216 0.25 12.27 6.86
CA VAL A 216 -0.43 11.33 7.76
C VAL A 216 0.47 11.15 8.98
N PRO A 217 -0.01 11.48 10.19
CA PRO A 217 0.77 11.23 11.40
C PRO A 217 1.14 9.75 11.50
N ILE A 218 2.38 9.45 11.89
CA ILE A 218 2.94 8.09 11.91
C ILE A 218 2.04 7.08 12.65
N TYR A 219 1.35 7.50 13.69
CA TYR A 219 0.44 6.63 14.45
C TYR A 219 -0.99 6.55 13.89
N PHE A 220 -1.23 7.12 12.71
CA PHE A 220 -2.49 6.98 11.98
C PHE A 220 -2.36 6.17 10.69
N ALA A 221 -1.14 5.88 10.26
CA ALA A 221 -0.86 5.18 9.00
C ALA A 221 -1.19 3.68 9.03
N ASP A 222 -1.37 3.07 10.21
CA ASP A 222 -1.63 1.64 10.36
C ASP A 222 -2.85 1.37 11.25
N ALA A 223 -3.66 0.37 10.87
CA ALA A 223 -4.90 0.04 11.56
C ALA A 223 -4.70 -0.37 13.04
N LEU A 224 -3.57 -1.01 13.38
CA LEU A 224 -3.23 -1.37 14.77
C LEU A 224 -2.82 -0.14 15.56
N VAL A 225 -1.85 0.64 15.05
CA VAL A 225 -1.29 1.78 15.79
C VAL A 225 -2.30 2.90 15.97
N ARG A 226 -3.21 3.13 15.02
CA ARG A 226 -4.28 4.12 15.17
C ARG A 226 -5.29 3.76 16.28
N ARG A 227 -5.34 2.49 16.68
CA ARG A 227 -6.18 1.98 17.78
C ARG A 227 -5.41 1.72 19.08
N ALA A 228 -4.15 2.14 19.18
CA ALA A 228 -3.33 2.03 20.37
C ALA A 228 -3.46 3.30 21.25
N PRO A 229 -4.24 3.29 22.37
CA PRO A 229 -4.52 4.51 23.14
C PRO A 229 -3.27 5.18 23.71
N SER A 230 -2.24 4.40 24.01
CA SER A 230 -0.95 4.93 24.51
C SER A 230 -0.20 5.72 23.43
N LEU A 231 -0.19 5.25 22.18
CA LEU A 231 0.45 5.92 21.06
C LEU A 231 -0.31 7.19 20.68
N GLN A 232 -1.64 7.17 20.73
CA GLN A 232 -2.49 8.33 20.41
C GLN A 232 -2.34 9.49 21.41
N LYS A 233 -1.73 9.26 22.57
CA LYS A 233 -1.44 10.29 23.58
C LYS A 233 -0.06 10.93 23.39
N THR A 234 0.76 10.42 22.48
CA THR A 234 2.10 11.00 22.23
C THR A 234 1.99 12.28 21.41
N ARG A 235 3.04 13.11 21.48
CA ARG A 235 3.12 14.36 20.70
C ARG A 235 3.01 14.09 19.20
N ASP A 236 3.62 13.02 18.71
CA ASP A 236 3.70 12.69 17.29
C ASP A 236 2.37 12.17 16.72
N ALA A 237 1.44 11.78 17.59
CA ALA A 237 0.08 11.39 17.19
C ALA A 237 -0.86 12.60 17.05
N GLN A 238 -0.50 13.74 17.61
CA GLN A 238 -1.34 14.93 17.55
C GLN A 238 -1.12 15.66 16.23
N VAL A 239 -2.22 15.90 15.52
CA VAL A 239 -2.17 16.73 14.31
C VAL A 239 -1.77 18.14 14.74
N PRO A 240 -0.71 18.75 14.14
CA PRO A 240 -0.38 20.12 14.42
C PRO A 240 -1.58 21.02 14.14
N VAL A 241 -2.09 21.71 15.14
CA VAL A 241 -3.08 22.76 14.96
C VAL A 241 -2.32 24.02 14.58
N ALA A 242 -2.45 24.46 13.34
CA ALA A 242 -1.89 25.73 12.87
C ALA A 242 -2.82 26.89 13.22
#